data_4d004086ece76c862333f5e12a46b36e
#
_entry.id   4d004086ece76c862333f5e12a46b36e
#
_cell.length_a   1.000
_cell.length_b   1.000
_cell.length_c   1.000
_cell.angle_alpha   90.00
_cell.angle_beta   90.00
_cell.angle_gamma   90.00
#
_symmetry.space_group_name_H-M   'P 1'
#
loop_
_entity.id
_entity.type
_entity.pdbx_description
1 polymer ?
#
loop_
_entity_poly.entity_id
_entity_poly.type
_entity_poly.pdbx_seq_one_letter_code
_entity_poly.pdbx_strand_id
1 'polypeptide(L)'
;MIGVIDTDAECAEWFFPEEPGAVRSARAAVRGQLGVWGLDSVGDVTELLVSELVTNAVRHASGPIGLRLLRSSDPADTLRVEVSDPLPDPPLERVAGPDEEGGRGLQLVAGSARRWGTRPGDTGKTVWFELSLPGVH
;
A
#
# COMPACT_ATOMS: atom_id res chain seq x y z
N MET A 1 -8.35 -13.39 -5.37
CA MET A 1 -8.86 -14.05 -4.19
C MET A 1 -8.42 -13.38 -2.93
N ILE A 2 -9.28 -13.25 -2.01
CA ILE A 2 -9.00 -12.53 -0.81
C ILE A 2 -8.78 -13.46 0.34
N GLY A 3 -7.69 -13.33 1.02
CA GLY A 3 -7.48 -14.06 2.24
C GLY A 3 -7.82 -13.14 3.38
N VAL A 4 -8.74 -13.52 4.19
CA VAL A 4 -9.07 -12.76 5.36
C VAL A 4 -8.64 -13.55 6.56
N ILE A 5 -7.74 -12.97 7.32
CA ILE A 5 -7.26 -13.61 8.51
C ILE A 5 -7.74 -12.78 9.65
N ASP A 6 -8.42 -13.40 10.51
CA ASP A 6 -8.96 -12.70 11.57
C ASP A 6 -8.30 -12.98 12.84
N THR A 7 -8.02 -12.08 13.62
CA THR A 7 -7.62 -12.26 14.97
C THR A 7 -7.88 -10.93 15.61
N ASP A 8 -6.88 -10.36 16.23
CA ASP A 8 -7.04 -9.08 16.86
C ASP A 8 -6.87 -7.99 15.82
N ALA A 9 -6.37 -8.32 14.65
CA ALA A 9 -6.21 -7.37 13.58
C ALA A 9 -6.99 -7.86 12.38
N GLU A 10 -7.58 -6.94 11.65
CA GLU A 10 -8.26 -7.29 10.42
C GLU A 10 -7.25 -7.17 9.30
N CYS A 11 -7.23 -8.12 8.41
CA CYS A 11 -6.24 -8.16 7.34
C CYS A 11 -6.89 -8.62 6.05
N ALA A 12 -6.52 -8.00 4.95
CA ALA A 12 -6.96 -8.42 3.63
C ALA A 12 -5.77 -8.32 2.68
N GLU A 13 -5.68 -9.25 1.76
CA GLU A 13 -4.54 -9.29 0.86
C GLU A 13 -4.98 -9.67 -0.54
N TRP A 14 -4.38 -9.04 -1.52
CA TRP A 14 -4.67 -9.32 -2.93
C TRP A 14 -3.37 -9.33 -3.71
N PHE A 15 -3.41 -9.99 -4.87
CA PHE A 15 -2.29 -9.98 -5.80
C PHE A 15 -2.83 -9.58 -7.18
N PHE A 16 -2.08 -8.73 -7.85
CA PHE A 16 -2.49 -8.24 -9.17
C PHE A 16 -1.35 -8.46 -10.16
N PRO A 17 -1.67 -8.77 -11.42
CA PRO A 17 -0.61 -8.86 -12.42
C PRO A 17 -0.01 -7.47 -12.65
N GLU A 18 1.24 -7.43 -13.04
CA GLU A 18 1.92 -6.17 -13.27
C GLU A 18 1.49 -5.58 -14.60
N GLU A 19 0.32 -5.04 -14.63
CA GLU A 19 -0.26 -4.42 -15.81
C GLU A 19 -0.86 -3.09 -15.42
N PRO A 20 -1.04 -2.19 -16.37
CA PRO A 20 -1.63 -0.89 -16.02
C PRO A 20 -2.97 -1.01 -15.32
N GLY A 21 -3.74 -2.03 -15.65
CA GLY A 21 -5.03 -2.24 -14.99
C GLY A 21 -4.91 -2.54 -13.51
N ALA A 22 -3.72 -2.91 -13.02
CA ALA A 22 -3.54 -3.21 -11.61
C ALA A 22 -3.85 -2.01 -10.73
N VAL A 23 -3.57 -0.80 -11.20
CA VAL A 23 -3.83 0.39 -10.41
C VAL A 23 -5.32 0.53 -10.14
N ARG A 24 -6.11 0.37 -11.18
CA ARG A 24 -7.57 0.47 -11.04
C ARG A 24 -8.11 -0.65 -10.15
N SER A 25 -7.62 -1.86 -10.35
CA SER A 25 -8.06 -2.99 -9.55
C SER A 25 -7.69 -2.81 -8.08
N ALA A 26 -6.49 -2.30 -7.81
CA ALA A 26 -6.07 -2.07 -6.44
C ALA A 26 -6.93 -0.99 -5.78
N ARG A 27 -7.23 0.07 -6.50
CA ARG A 27 -8.07 1.14 -5.96
C ARG A 27 -9.46 0.61 -5.59
N ALA A 28 -10.03 -0.21 -6.46
CA ALA A 28 -11.35 -0.77 -6.20
C ALA A 28 -11.31 -1.72 -5.00
N ALA A 29 -10.27 -2.53 -4.90
CA ALA A 29 -10.13 -3.46 -3.79
C ALA A 29 -10.02 -2.72 -2.46
N VAL A 30 -9.19 -1.67 -2.43
CA VAL A 30 -9.01 -0.87 -1.23
C VAL A 30 -10.32 -0.20 -0.84
N ARG A 31 -10.98 0.43 -1.78
CA ARG A 31 -12.23 1.15 -1.50
C ARG A 31 -13.28 0.19 -0.96
N GLY A 32 -13.40 -0.99 -1.57
CA GLY A 32 -14.37 -1.97 -1.11
C GLY A 32 -14.06 -2.48 0.30
N GLN A 33 -12.79 -2.76 0.58
CA GLN A 33 -12.43 -3.29 1.89
C GLN A 33 -12.59 -2.24 2.99
N LEU A 34 -12.22 -0.99 2.69
CA LEU A 34 -12.40 0.06 3.68
C LEU A 34 -13.88 0.27 3.98
N GLY A 35 -14.73 0.12 2.97
CA GLY A 35 -16.16 0.21 3.21
C GLY A 35 -16.65 -0.89 4.13
N VAL A 36 -16.15 -2.12 3.94
CA VAL A 36 -16.52 -3.23 4.79
C VAL A 36 -16.09 -2.96 6.24
N TRP A 37 -14.95 -2.35 6.42
CA TRP A 37 -14.44 -2.07 7.77
C TRP A 37 -14.97 -0.76 8.35
N GLY A 38 -15.81 -0.05 7.62
CA GLY A 38 -16.35 1.20 8.12
C GLY A 38 -15.34 2.34 8.16
N LEU A 39 -14.35 2.28 7.28
CA LEU A 39 -13.26 3.25 7.25
C LEU A 39 -13.31 4.17 6.03
N ASP A 40 -14.51 4.51 5.59
CA ASP A 40 -14.65 5.38 4.42
C ASP A 40 -13.97 6.72 4.60
N SER A 41 -13.84 7.17 5.83
CA SER A 41 -13.26 8.49 6.09
C SER A 41 -11.80 8.61 5.64
N VAL A 42 -11.08 7.49 5.56
CA VAL A 42 -9.71 7.53 5.08
C VAL A 42 -9.59 6.98 3.67
N GLY A 43 -10.73 6.78 3.00
CA GLY A 43 -10.73 6.14 1.68
C GLY A 43 -9.99 6.93 0.63
N ASP A 44 -10.20 8.25 0.58
CA ASP A 44 -9.57 9.05 -0.48
C ASP A 44 -8.06 9.08 -0.35
N VAL A 45 -7.56 9.30 0.86
CA VAL A 45 -6.11 9.37 1.04
C VAL A 45 -5.49 8.00 0.82
N THR A 46 -6.13 6.94 1.30
CA THR A 46 -5.60 5.59 1.12
C THR A 46 -5.57 5.24 -0.36
N GLU A 47 -6.63 5.53 -1.07
CA GLU A 47 -6.70 5.24 -2.49
C GLU A 47 -5.63 5.99 -3.26
N LEU A 48 -5.42 7.25 -2.91
CA LEU A 48 -4.39 8.04 -3.57
C LEU A 48 -3.01 7.43 -3.36
N LEU A 49 -2.67 7.12 -2.11
CA LEU A 49 -1.35 6.59 -1.81
C LEU A 49 -1.13 5.20 -2.42
N VAL A 50 -2.15 4.37 -2.40
CA VAL A 50 -2.08 3.06 -3.02
C VAL A 50 -1.87 3.21 -4.53
N SER A 51 -2.56 4.16 -5.14
CA SER A 51 -2.41 4.38 -6.58
C SER A 51 -0.97 4.72 -6.93
N GLU A 52 -0.33 5.57 -6.11
CA GLU A 52 1.05 5.95 -6.38
C GLU A 52 2.00 4.78 -6.20
N LEU A 53 1.81 4.00 -5.15
CA LEU A 53 2.70 2.89 -4.90
C LEU A 53 2.52 1.76 -5.91
N VAL A 54 1.29 1.47 -6.30
CA VAL A 54 1.03 0.43 -7.28
C VAL A 54 1.54 0.87 -8.65
N THR A 55 1.38 2.16 -8.97
CA THR A 55 1.91 2.68 -10.23
C THR A 55 3.42 2.48 -10.30
N ASN A 56 4.12 2.78 -9.21
CA ASN A 56 5.55 2.57 -9.16
C ASN A 56 5.89 1.09 -9.31
N ALA A 57 5.15 0.23 -8.65
CA ALA A 57 5.40 -1.19 -8.73
C ALA A 57 5.17 -1.72 -10.15
N VAL A 58 4.14 -1.25 -10.82
CA VAL A 58 3.86 -1.67 -12.19
C VAL A 58 5.02 -1.27 -13.10
N ARG A 59 5.60 -0.11 -12.86
CA ARG A 59 6.71 0.33 -13.71
C ARG A 59 7.97 -0.47 -13.52
N HIS A 60 8.20 -0.96 -12.33
CA HIS A 60 9.48 -1.56 -12.00
C HIS A 60 9.45 -3.03 -11.65
N ALA A 61 8.28 -3.58 -11.45
CA ALA A 61 8.17 -4.97 -11.03
C ALA A 61 8.31 -5.92 -12.20
N SER A 62 8.66 -7.15 -11.89
CA SER A 62 8.71 -8.18 -12.90
C SER A 62 7.82 -9.35 -12.52
N GLY A 63 6.75 -9.11 -11.83
CA GLY A 63 5.82 -10.16 -11.43
C GLY A 63 4.65 -9.57 -10.66
N PRO A 64 3.83 -10.43 -10.07
CA PRO A 64 2.62 -9.98 -9.41
C PRO A 64 2.90 -8.99 -8.29
N ILE A 65 2.00 -8.06 -8.11
CA ILE A 65 2.11 -7.04 -7.09
C ILE A 65 1.18 -7.42 -5.96
N GLY A 66 1.71 -7.46 -4.74
CA GLY A 66 0.90 -7.77 -3.56
C GLY A 66 0.44 -6.50 -2.88
N LEU A 67 -0.77 -6.54 -2.37
CA LEU A 67 -1.33 -5.42 -1.63
C LEU A 67 -1.97 -5.98 -0.37
N ARG A 68 -1.58 -5.45 0.78
CA ARG A 68 -2.15 -5.87 2.06
C ARG A 68 -2.65 -4.68 2.82
N LEU A 69 -3.81 -4.84 3.41
CA LEU A 69 -4.35 -3.85 4.34
C LEU A 69 -4.46 -4.52 5.69
N LEU A 70 -3.96 -3.86 6.71
CA LEU A 70 -4.03 -4.36 8.05
C LEU A 70 -4.60 -3.28 8.95
N ARG A 71 -5.65 -3.59 9.65
CA ARG A 71 -6.23 -2.67 10.60
C ARG A 71 -5.91 -3.18 11.99
N SER A 72 -5.41 -2.31 12.82
CA SER A 72 -5.09 -2.67 14.20
C SER A 72 -5.63 -1.62 15.13
N SER A 73 -6.14 -2.02 16.26
CA SER A 73 -6.60 -1.06 17.26
C SER A 73 -5.68 -1.02 18.46
N ASP A 74 -4.57 -1.74 18.43
CA ASP A 74 -3.65 -1.76 19.54
C ASP A 74 -2.24 -1.47 19.03
N PRO A 75 -1.56 -0.45 19.57
CA PRO A 75 -1.95 0.40 20.72
C PRO A 75 -2.91 1.51 20.35
N ALA A 76 -3.12 1.77 19.10
CA ALA A 76 -4.03 2.80 18.65
C ALA A 76 -4.61 2.38 17.30
N ASP A 77 -5.75 2.95 16.95
CA ASP A 77 -6.37 2.61 15.67
C ASP A 77 -5.48 3.07 14.52
N THR A 78 -5.01 2.14 13.74
CA THR A 78 -4.17 2.44 12.60
C THR A 78 -4.57 1.57 11.41
N LEU A 79 -4.31 2.08 10.24
CA LEU A 79 -4.42 1.31 9.01
C LEU A 79 -3.02 1.23 8.42
N ARG A 80 -2.53 0.04 8.22
CA ARG A 80 -1.23 -0.16 7.59
C ARG A 80 -1.48 -0.73 6.20
N VAL A 81 -0.80 -0.18 5.24
CA VAL A 81 -0.91 -0.62 3.85
C VAL A 81 0.47 -1.04 3.39
N GLU A 82 0.54 -2.19 2.74
CA GLU A 82 1.80 -2.71 2.23
C GLU A 82 1.65 -3.04 0.76
N VAL A 83 2.58 -2.57 -0.05
CA VAL A 83 2.61 -2.91 -1.47
C VAL A 83 3.94 -3.59 -1.72
N SER A 84 3.88 -4.83 -2.18
CA SER A 84 5.06 -5.65 -2.39
C SER A 84 5.24 -5.97 -3.86
N ASP A 85 6.47 -5.93 -4.32
CA ASP A 85 6.75 -6.35 -5.68
C ASP A 85 7.94 -7.29 -5.66
N PRO A 86 8.00 -8.22 -6.62
CA PRO A 86 9.04 -9.23 -6.63
C PRO A 86 10.25 -8.80 -7.47
N LEU A 87 10.73 -7.58 -7.26
CA LEU A 87 11.88 -7.12 -8.00
C LEU A 87 13.05 -8.01 -7.69
N PRO A 88 13.66 -8.62 -8.66
CA PRO A 88 14.78 -9.50 -8.42
C PRO A 88 15.99 -8.75 -7.90
N ASP A 89 16.17 -7.50 -8.32
CA ASP A 89 17.31 -6.75 -7.87
C ASP A 89 16.88 -5.74 -6.86
N PRO A 90 17.69 -5.53 -5.86
CA PRO A 90 17.39 -4.48 -4.93
C PRO A 90 17.33 -3.22 -5.74
N PRO A 91 16.36 -2.42 -5.55
CA PRO A 91 16.28 -1.19 -6.27
C PRO A 91 17.54 -0.47 -5.95
N LEU A 92 18.28 -0.20 -6.97
CA LEU A 92 19.38 0.64 -6.80
C LEU A 92 18.75 1.85 -6.21
N GLU A 93 19.32 2.34 -5.18
CA GLU A 93 18.93 3.53 -4.62
C GLU A 93 18.78 4.53 -5.66
N ARG A 94 17.76 4.55 -6.33
CA ARG A 94 17.54 5.53 -7.22
C ARG A 94 17.11 6.68 -6.44
N VAL A 95 17.97 7.55 -6.28
CA VAL A 95 17.57 8.82 -5.77
C VAL A 95 16.84 9.42 -6.92
N ALA A 96 15.59 9.26 -6.94
CA ALA A 96 14.78 9.85 -7.97
C ALA A 96 14.88 11.34 -7.79
N GLY A 97 15.10 12.04 -8.83
CA GLY A 97 15.04 13.49 -8.79
C GLY A 97 13.64 13.92 -8.47
N PRO A 98 13.48 15.14 -8.03
CA PRO A 98 12.14 15.62 -7.67
C PRO A 98 11.17 15.61 -8.83
N ASP A 99 11.67 15.52 -10.04
CA ASP A 99 10.79 15.49 -11.19
C ASP A 99 10.34 14.11 -11.55
N GLU A 100 10.93 13.12 -10.97
CA GLU A 100 10.58 11.75 -11.35
C GLU A 100 9.35 11.32 -10.61
N GLU A 101 8.49 10.63 -11.31
CA GLU A 101 7.25 10.20 -10.75
C GLU A 101 7.41 9.31 -9.55
N GLY A 102 8.40 8.45 -9.57
CA GLY A 102 8.64 7.59 -8.44
C GLY A 102 8.95 8.37 -7.18
N GLY A 103 9.71 9.45 -7.34
CA GLY A 103 10.02 10.30 -6.20
C GLY A 103 8.79 11.01 -5.68
N ARG A 104 7.89 11.39 -6.56
CA ARG A 104 6.68 12.07 -6.13
C ARG A 104 5.78 11.16 -5.33
N GLY A 105 5.68 9.89 -5.73
CA GLY A 105 4.87 8.94 -5.00
C GLY A 105 5.32 8.82 -3.56
N LEU A 106 6.61 8.65 -3.35
CA LEU A 106 7.13 8.54 -1.99
C LEU A 106 6.99 9.84 -1.22
N GLN A 107 7.09 10.97 -1.89
CA GLN A 107 6.90 12.25 -1.23
C GLN A 107 5.46 12.40 -0.74
N LEU A 108 4.51 11.93 -1.53
CA LEU A 108 3.12 11.98 -1.10
C LEU A 108 2.89 11.09 0.11
N VAL A 109 3.48 9.90 0.10
CA VAL A 109 3.36 9.00 1.24
C VAL A 109 3.98 9.64 2.47
N ALA A 110 5.17 10.19 2.33
CA ALA A 110 5.86 10.81 3.46
C ALA A 110 5.07 11.98 4.03
N GLY A 111 4.38 12.72 3.17
CA GLY A 111 3.63 13.88 3.63
C GLY A 111 2.27 13.54 4.21
N SER A 112 1.72 12.38 3.87
CA SER A 112 0.36 12.02 4.27
C SER A 112 0.31 10.96 5.35
N ALA A 113 1.30 10.10 5.42
CA ALA A 113 1.27 8.98 6.34
C ALA A 113 1.85 9.36 7.70
N ARG A 114 1.37 8.69 8.71
CA ARG A 114 1.92 8.85 10.05
C ARG A 114 3.33 8.28 10.10
N ARG A 115 3.52 7.13 9.44
CA ARG A 115 4.83 6.49 9.34
C ARG A 115 4.86 5.77 8.01
N TRP A 116 6.03 5.60 7.47
CA TRP A 116 6.18 4.83 6.24
C TRP A 116 7.61 4.32 6.15
N GLY A 117 7.81 3.35 5.29
CA GLY A 117 9.14 2.82 5.10
C GLY A 117 9.16 1.80 3.98
N THR A 118 10.34 1.24 3.77
CA THR A 118 10.51 0.16 2.82
C THR A 118 11.26 -0.94 3.55
N ARG A 119 11.00 -2.17 3.16
CA ARG A 119 11.79 -3.26 3.69
C ARG A 119 12.04 -4.26 2.57
N PRO A 120 13.25 -4.80 2.51
CA PRO A 120 13.57 -5.81 1.51
C PRO A 120 12.90 -7.11 1.90
N GLY A 121 12.53 -7.90 0.89
CA GLY A 121 12.03 -9.23 1.11
C GLY A 121 13.01 -10.21 0.50
N ASP A 122 12.67 -11.48 0.52
CA ASP A 122 13.53 -12.48 -0.05
C ASP A 122 13.69 -12.30 -1.54
N THR A 123 12.65 -11.89 -2.21
CA THR A 123 12.68 -11.77 -3.66
C THR A 123 12.23 -10.41 -4.16
N GLY A 124 12.12 -9.45 -3.30
CA GLY A 124 11.65 -8.14 -3.75
C GLY A 124 11.66 -7.16 -2.61
N LYS A 125 10.74 -6.22 -2.67
CA LYS A 125 10.66 -5.20 -1.63
C LYS A 125 9.21 -4.92 -1.31
N THR A 126 9.00 -4.38 -0.12
CA THR A 126 7.69 -3.94 0.32
C THR A 126 7.80 -2.48 0.72
N VAL A 127 6.91 -1.66 0.20
CA VAL A 127 6.77 -0.28 0.63
C VAL A 127 5.51 -0.24 1.48
N TRP A 128 5.58 0.36 2.65
CA TRP A 128 4.44 0.38 3.54
C TRP A 128 4.23 1.77 4.12
N PHE A 129 3.00 2.04 4.51
CA PHE A 129 2.69 3.26 5.24
C PHE A 129 1.59 2.99 6.25
N GLU A 130 1.50 3.83 7.24
CA GLU A 130 0.46 3.74 8.27
C GLU A 130 -0.26 5.05 8.37
N LEU A 131 -1.55 4.97 8.51
CA LEU A 131 -2.39 6.12 8.74
C LEU A 131 -3.04 5.97 10.10
N SER A 132 -3.17 7.08 10.81
CA SER A 132 -3.92 7.08 12.07
C SER A 132 -5.38 7.12 11.70
N LEU A 133 -6.16 6.29 12.33
CA LEU A 133 -7.60 6.29 12.07
C LEU A 133 -8.27 7.24 13.04
N PRO A 134 -9.36 7.87 12.62
CA PRO A 134 -10.10 8.73 13.52
C PRO A 134 -10.56 7.89 14.70
N GLY A 135 -10.33 8.38 15.88
CA GLY A 135 -10.74 7.65 17.05
C GLY A 135 -12.24 7.54 17.08
N VAL A 136 -12.70 6.38 17.49
CA VAL A 136 -14.12 6.21 17.69
C VAL A 136 -14.29 6.32 19.17
N HIS A 137 -14.92 7.32 19.58
CA HIS A 137 -15.05 7.55 21.01
C HIS A 137 -16.47 7.40 21.47
#